data_ee4a492c2460728694390714ff9bf1d7
#
_entry.id   ee4a492c2460728694390714ff9bf1d7
#
_cell.length_a   1.000
_cell.length_b   1.000
_cell.length_c   1.000
_cell.angle_alpha   90.00
_cell.angle_beta   90.00
_cell.angle_gamma   90.00
#
_symmetry.space_group_name_H-M   'P 1'
#
loop_
_entity.id
_entity.type
_entity.pdbx_description
1 polymer ?
#
loop_
_entity_poly.entity_id
_entity_poly.type
_entity_poly.pdbx_seq_one_letter_code
_entity_poly.pdbx_strand_id
1 'polypeptide(L)'
;MKEGVIIRRMIKADIEHISQAFIHQGWPGREDILTSYFQEQENRERDVLVAESDGFVAGYITILPAAKHGPFVGVYPELSDFNVFEPFRNRGIGNQLLEEAEKRVWLLSEIVTLGVGLHSGYGPAQRLYVKRGYIPDGSGIWFRDRPLAPYSSCENNDDLVLYFSKRLNNDMQ
;
A
#
# COMPACT_ATOMS: atom_id res chain seq x y z
N MET A 1 9.47 -12.92 -25.60
CA MET A 1 8.09 -12.59 -25.17
C MET A 1 8.21 -11.85 -23.85
N LYS A 2 7.56 -10.72 -23.70
CA LYS A 2 7.41 -10.12 -22.38
C LYS A 2 6.46 -11.02 -21.61
N GLU A 3 6.95 -11.81 -20.66
CA GLU A 3 6.08 -12.47 -19.72
C GLU A 3 5.31 -11.39 -18.97
N GLY A 4 3.99 -11.54 -18.90
CA GLY A 4 3.13 -10.53 -18.32
C GLY A 4 3.28 -10.49 -16.79
N VAL A 5 3.05 -9.35 -16.20
CA VAL A 5 2.90 -9.23 -14.75
C VAL A 5 1.59 -9.90 -14.33
N ILE A 6 1.66 -10.75 -13.33
CA ILE A 6 0.50 -11.42 -12.73
C ILE A 6 0.26 -10.80 -11.35
N ILE A 7 -0.97 -10.33 -11.10
CA ILE A 7 -1.39 -9.89 -9.78
C ILE A 7 -2.25 -10.99 -9.17
N ARG A 8 -1.86 -11.49 -8.01
CA ARG A 8 -2.53 -12.59 -7.32
C ARG A 8 -2.55 -12.39 -5.81
N ARG A 9 -3.39 -13.14 -5.11
CA ARG A 9 -3.35 -13.19 -3.64
C ARG A 9 -2.02 -13.77 -3.16
N MET A 10 -1.59 -13.31 -1.99
CA MET A 10 -0.43 -13.84 -1.29
C MET A 10 -0.59 -15.33 -0.99
N ILE A 11 0.46 -16.09 -1.21
CA ILE A 11 0.61 -17.48 -0.77
C ILE A 11 1.69 -17.58 0.31
N LYS A 12 1.73 -18.65 1.06
CA LYS A 12 2.67 -18.81 2.19
C LYS A 12 4.14 -18.66 1.78
N ALA A 13 4.51 -19.13 0.59
CA ALA A 13 5.88 -19.02 0.08
C ALA A 13 6.32 -17.56 -0.16
N ASP A 14 5.37 -16.64 -0.36
CA ASP A 14 5.70 -15.23 -0.56
C ASP A 14 6.29 -14.57 0.68
N ILE A 15 6.06 -15.12 1.87
CA ILE A 15 6.66 -14.60 3.12
C ILE A 15 8.18 -14.56 2.98
N GLU A 16 8.77 -15.68 2.58
CA GLU A 16 10.21 -15.76 2.37
C GLU A 16 10.67 -14.93 1.17
N HIS A 17 9.98 -15.03 0.04
CA HIS A 17 10.36 -14.33 -1.19
C HIS A 17 10.35 -12.80 -1.01
N ILE A 18 9.32 -12.25 -0.38
CA ILE A 18 9.23 -10.81 -0.08
C ILE A 18 10.31 -10.40 0.93
N SER A 19 10.51 -11.19 2.00
CA SER A 19 11.54 -10.91 3.00
C SER A 19 12.93 -10.87 2.37
N GLN A 20 13.26 -11.82 1.51
CA GLN A 20 14.53 -11.85 0.78
C GLN A 20 14.67 -10.65 -0.17
N ALA A 21 13.60 -10.23 -0.83
CA ALA A 21 13.64 -9.04 -1.69
C ALA A 21 14.00 -7.77 -0.90
N PHE A 22 13.49 -7.62 0.32
CA PHE A 22 13.89 -6.52 1.22
C PHE A 22 15.37 -6.62 1.62
N ILE A 23 15.83 -7.80 2.00
CA ILE A 23 17.23 -8.03 2.38
C ILE A 23 18.19 -7.70 1.23
N HIS A 24 17.86 -8.09 0.00
CA HIS A 24 18.67 -7.77 -1.18
C HIS A 24 18.75 -6.26 -1.45
N GLN A 25 17.79 -5.47 -0.99
CA GLN A 25 17.81 -4.00 -1.07
C GLN A 25 18.51 -3.35 0.13
N GLY A 26 19.09 -4.13 1.05
CA GLY A 26 19.77 -3.62 2.24
C GLY A 26 18.83 -3.27 3.40
N TRP A 27 17.59 -3.73 3.35
CA TRP A 27 16.60 -3.55 4.41
C TRP A 27 16.48 -4.80 5.28
N PRO A 28 16.02 -4.68 6.54
CA PRO A 28 15.71 -5.86 7.35
C PRO A 28 14.63 -6.73 6.67
N GLY A 29 14.75 -8.04 6.81
CA GLY A 29 13.67 -8.96 6.46
C GLY A 29 12.43 -8.68 7.32
N ARG A 30 11.25 -9.01 6.78
CA ARG A 30 9.95 -8.68 7.39
C ARG A 30 9.10 -9.92 7.64
N GLU A 31 9.73 -11.04 7.90
CA GLU A 31 9.03 -12.34 8.01
C GLU A 31 7.91 -12.34 9.05
N ASP A 32 8.12 -11.73 10.22
CA ASP A 32 7.10 -11.67 11.28
C ASP A 32 5.88 -10.87 10.83
N ILE A 33 6.09 -9.72 10.19
CA ILE A 33 5.02 -8.86 9.67
C ILE A 33 4.28 -9.58 8.55
N LEU A 34 5.01 -10.18 7.61
CA LEU A 34 4.43 -10.88 6.47
C LEU A 34 3.67 -12.14 6.90
N THR A 35 4.16 -12.83 7.93
CA THR A 35 3.44 -13.96 8.56
C THR A 35 2.12 -13.49 9.16
N SER A 36 2.12 -12.35 9.85
CA SER A 36 0.89 -11.74 10.39
C SER A 36 -0.08 -11.38 9.27
N TYR A 37 0.40 -10.78 8.19
CA TYR A 37 -0.42 -10.44 7.02
C TYR A 37 -1.04 -11.68 6.38
N PHE A 38 -0.27 -12.76 6.24
CA PHE A 38 -0.80 -14.01 5.71
C PHE A 38 -1.90 -14.59 6.61
N GLN A 39 -1.72 -14.58 7.94
CA GLN A 39 -2.73 -15.01 8.90
C GLN A 39 -3.98 -14.12 8.86
N GLU A 40 -3.80 -12.80 8.83
CA GLU A 40 -4.91 -11.85 8.69
C GLU A 40 -5.67 -12.08 7.38
N GLN A 41 -4.97 -12.42 6.29
CA GLN A 41 -5.60 -12.77 5.02
C GLN A 41 -6.45 -14.04 5.13
N GLU A 42 -5.94 -15.08 5.76
CA GLU A 42 -6.69 -16.32 5.99
C GLU A 42 -7.93 -16.09 6.86
N ASN A 43 -7.85 -15.17 7.81
CA ASN A 43 -8.95 -14.76 8.67
C ASN A 43 -9.90 -13.73 8.03
N ARG A 44 -9.63 -13.29 6.80
CA ARG A 44 -10.38 -12.24 6.09
C ARG A 44 -10.35 -10.86 6.76
N GLU A 45 -9.31 -10.59 7.52
CA GLU A 45 -9.07 -9.30 8.19
C GLU A 45 -8.23 -8.35 7.34
N ARG A 46 -7.54 -8.90 6.34
CA ARG A 46 -6.71 -8.20 5.36
C ARG A 46 -6.72 -8.98 4.04
N ASP A 47 -6.57 -8.29 2.93
CA ASP A 47 -6.21 -8.92 1.66
C ASP A 47 -4.80 -8.47 1.26
N VAL A 48 -3.99 -9.39 0.74
CA VAL A 48 -2.63 -9.11 0.29
C VAL A 48 -2.50 -9.50 -1.17
N LEU A 49 -2.18 -8.51 -2.00
CA LEU A 49 -1.93 -8.72 -3.42
C LEU A 49 -0.42 -8.70 -3.70
N VAL A 50 0.03 -9.70 -4.42
CA VAL A 50 1.42 -9.85 -4.85
C VAL A 50 1.49 -9.72 -6.36
N ALA A 51 2.42 -8.90 -6.83
CA ALA A 51 2.80 -8.85 -8.23
C ALA A 51 3.95 -9.81 -8.49
N GLU A 52 3.77 -10.69 -9.46
CA GLU A 52 4.80 -11.61 -9.95
C GLU A 52 5.20 -11.22 -11.37
N SER A 53 6.48 -11.14 -11.64
CA SER A 53 7.06 -10.87 -12.96
C SER A 53 8.22 -11.82 -13.21
N ASP A 54 8.19 -12.51 -14.32
CA ASP A 54 9.25 -13.46 -14.72
C ASP A 54 9.53 -14.54 -13.65
N GLY A 55 8.49 -14.96 -12.90
CA GLY A 55 8.60 -15.95 -11.84
C GLY A 55 9.15 -15.41 -10.50
N PHE A 56 9.34 -14.11 -10.37
CA PHE A 56 9.83 -13.45 -9.15
C PHE A 56 8.77 -12.52 -8.56
N VAL A 57 8.75 -12.41 -7.24
CA VAL A 57 7.94 -11.40 -6.56
C VAL A 57 8.49 -10.00 -6.87
N ALA A 58 7.69 -9.19 -7.54
CA ALA A 58 8.06 -7.86 -8.00
C ALA A 58 7.58 -6.74 -7.06
N GLY A 59 6.56 -7.02 -6.25
CA GLY A 59 5.98 -6.07 -5.31
C GLY A 59 4.72 -6.61 -4.66
N TYR A 60 4.16 -5.85 -3.73
CA TYR A 60 2.91 -6.19 -3.07
C TYR A 60 2.18 -4.95 -2.55
N ILE A 61 0.92 -5.12 -2.25
CA ILE A 61 0.08 -4.13 -1.56
C ILE A 61 -0.90 -4.86 -0.64
N THR A 62 -1.27 -4.26 0.48
CA THR A 62 -2.27 -4.80 1.38
C THR A 62 -3.52 -3.94 1.42
N ILE A 63 -4.66 -4.57 1.65
CA ILE A 63 -5.97 -3.94 1.74
C ILE A 63 -6.56 -4.27 3.11
N LEU A 64 -6.81 -3.24 3.91
CA LEU A 64 -7.61 -3.35 5.12
C LEU A 64 -9.07 -3.04 4.80
N PRO A 65 -10.03 -3.89 5.17
CA PRO A 65 -11.46 -3.62 4.97
C PRO A 65 -11.94 -2.35 5.67
N ALA A 66 -11.28 -1.98 6.76
CA ALA A 66 -11.46 -0.72 7.47
C ALA A 66 -10.12 -0.21 7.97
N ALA A 67 -9.85 1.08 7.79
CA ALA A 67 -8.63 1.71 8.26
C ALA A 67 -8.44 1.50 9.77
N LYS A 68 -7.20 1.23 10.18
CA LYS A 68 -6.83 1.03 11.60
C LYS A 68 -6.24 2.28 12.23
N HIS A 69 -5.81 3.25 11.44
CA HIS A 69 -5.13 4.47 11.86
C HIS A 69 -5.64 5.69 11.09
N GLY A 70 -5.35 6.88 11.61
CA GLY A 70 -5.63 8.13 10.94
C GLY A 70 -7.09 8.56 10.95
N PRO A 71 -7.46 9.50 10.07
CA PRO A 71 -8.79 10.14 10.08
C PRO A 71 -9.94 9.21 9.67
N PHE A 72 -9.64 8.08 9.02
CA PHE A 72 -10.65 7.17 8.47
C PHE A 72 -10.84 5.89 9.26
N VAL A 73 -10.30 5.81 10.48
CA VAL A 73 -10.41 4.63 11.36
C VAL A 73 -11.84 4.10 11.42
N GLY A 74 -12.00 2.83 11.06
CA GLY A 74 -13.29 2.12 11.13
C GLY A 74 -14.33 2.58 10.11
N VAL A 75 -13.99 3.53 9.21
CA VAL A 75 -14.96 4.14 8.28
C VAL A 75 -14.82 3.59 6.87
N TYR A 76 -13.61 3.64 6.30
CA TYR A 76 -13.35 3.25 4.93
C TYR A 76 -12.21 2.24 4.81
N PRO A 77 -12.19 1.42 3.73
CA PRO A 77 -11.05 0.59 3.42
C PRO A 77 -9.77 1.41 3.21
N GLU A 78 -8.64 0.82 3.59
CA GLU A 78 -7.33 1.45 3.44
C GLU A 78 -6.38 0.55 2.65
N LEU A 79 -5.68 1.15 1.68
CA LEU A 79 -4.52 0.55 1.06
C LEU A 79 -3.30 0.84 1.94
N SER A 80 -2.59 -0.19 2.31
CA SER A 80 -1.50 -0.11 3.27
C SER A 80 -0.30 -0.92 2.81
N ASP A 81 0.90 -0.51 3.22
CA ASP A 81 2.15 -1.24 2.96
C ASP A 81 2.33 -1.64 1.48
N PHE A 82 2.52 -0.64 0.65
CA PHE A 82 2.68 -0.77 -0.79
C PHE A 82 4.15 -0.67 -1.18
N ASN A 83 4.68 -1.70 -1.85
CA ASN A 83 6.06 -1.77 -2.28
C ASN A 83 6.20 -2.35 -3.68
N VAL A 84 7.06 -1.74 -4.49
CA VAL A 84 7.60 -2.32 -5.73
C VAL A 84 9.11 -2.38 -5.59
N PHE A 85 9.68 -3.58 -5.71
CA PHE A 85 11.11 -3.81 -5.54
C PHE A 85 11.93 -3.18 -6.65
N GLU A 86 13.14 -2.72 -6.31
CA GLU A 86 13.98 -1.91 -7.19
C GLU A 86 14.18 -2.48 -8.60
N PRO A 87 14.46 -3.80 -8.79
CA PRO A 87 14.65 -4.34 -10.14
C PRO A 87 13.41 -4.26 -11.04
N PHE A 88 12.23 -4.05 -10.43
CA PHE A 88 10.93 -4.07 -11.11
C PHE A 88 10.28 -2.69 -11.22
N ARG A 89 10.94 -1.64 -10.72
CA ARG A 89 10.43 -0.26 -10.80
C ARG A 89 10.40 0.26 -12.24
N ASN A 90 9.57 1.27 -12.47
CA ASN A 90 9.38 1.92 -13.78
C ASN A 90 8.87 0.98 -14.89
N ARG A 91 8.20 -0.11 -14.52
CA ARG A 91 7.57 -1.08 -15.43
C ARG A 91 6.03 -1.06 -15.35
N GLY A 92 5.44 -0.10 -14.64
CA GLY A 92 3.99 0.01 -14.47
C GLY A 92 3.39 -0.94 -13.43
N ILE A 93 4.20 -1.72 -12.70
CA ILE A 93 3.74 -2.72 -11.73
C ILE A 93 2.97 -2.08 -10.58
N GLY A 94 3.45 -0.96 -10.06
CA GLY A 94 2.76 -0.23 -9.00
C GLY A 94 1.36 0.21 -9.41
N ASN A 95 1.21 0.66 -10.64
CA ASN A 95 -0.09 1.04 -11.17
C ASN A 95 -1.04 -0.17 -11.30
N GLN A 96 -0.54 -1.33 -11.72
CA GLN A 96 -1.32 -2.56 -11.82
C GLN A 96 -1.75 -3.08 -10.44
N LEU A 97 -0.86 -3.03 -9.44
CA LEU A 97 -1.20 -3.37 -8.05
C LEU A 97 -2.31 -2.49 -7.50
N LEU A 98 -2.19 -1.16 -7.70
CA LEU A 98 -3.22 -0.21 -7.27
C LEU A 98 -4.55 -0.43 -7.99
N GLU A 99 -4.51 -0.68 -9.29
CA GLU A 99 -5.72 -0.96 -10.07
C GLU A 99 -6.46 -2.20 -9.54
N GLU A 100 -5.75 -3.30 -9.32
CA GLU A 100 -6.36 -4.52 -8.78
C GLU A 100 -6.84 -4.32 -7.34
N ALA A 101 -6.10 -3.59 -6.50
CA ALA A 101 -6.52 -3.25 -5.15
C ALA A 101 -7.80 -2.40 -5.15
N GLU A 102 -7.90 -1.41 -6.00
CA GLU A 102 -9.09 -0.57 -6.16
C GLU A 102 -10.32 -1.38 -6.61
N LYS A 103 -10.14 -2.32 -7.55
CA LYS A 103 -11.22 -3.25 -7.96
C LYS A 103 -11.73 -4.07 -6.77
N ARG A 104 -10.85 -4.54 -5.92
CA ARG A 104 -11.24 -5.28 -4.71
C ARG A 104 -11.95 -4.40 -3.69
N VAL A 105 -11.44 -3.20 -3.47
CA VAL A 105 -12.10 -2.22 -2.58
C VAL A 105 -13.48 -1.86 -3.09
N TRP A 106 -13.67 -1.73 -4.40
CA TRP A 106 -14.97 -1.43 -5.00
C TRP A 106 -16.09 -2.39 -4.58
N LEU A 107 -15.76 -3.64 -4.30
CA LEU A 107 -16.72 -4.64 -3.79
C LEU A 107 -17.18 -4.34 -2.35
N LEU A 108 -16.48 -3.48 -1.63
CA LEU A 108 -16.73 -3.14 -0.22
C LEU A 108 -17.20 -1.69 -0.04
N SER A 109 -16.69 -0.77 -0.84
CA SER A 109 -16.86 0.68 -0.64
C SER A 109 -16.60 1.45 -1.93
N GLU A 110 -17.34 2.56 -2.10
CA GLU A 110 -17.05 3.54 -3.16
C GLU A 110 -15.86 4.46 -2.82
N ILE A 111 -15.39 4.45 -1.59
CA ILE A 111 -14.27 5.27 -1.13
C ILE A 111 -13.11 4.34 -0.74
N VAL A 112 -11.94 4.66 -1.22
CA VAL A 112 -10.67 4.05 -0.81
C VAL A 112 -9.76 5.10 -0.21
N THR A 113 -9.00 4.73 0.81
CA THR A 113 -8.11 5.64 1.54
C THR A 113 -6.69 5.09 1.61
N LEU A 114 -5.74 5.94 1.86
CA LEU A 114 -4.36 5.57 2.17
C LEU A 114 -3.66 6.70 2.92
N GLY A 115 -2.61 6.35 3.65
CA GLY A 115 -1.66 7.30 4.21
C GLY A 115 -0.33 7.19 3.50
N VAL A 116 0.37 8.30 3.32
CA VAL A 116 1.70 8.33 2.71
C VAL A 116 2.65 9.18 3.54
N GLY A 117 3.87 8.70 3.72
CA GLY A 117 4.95 9.47 4.35
C GLY A 117 5.34 10.70 3.52
N LEU A 118 6.02 11.62 4.16
CA LEU A 118 6.35 12.92 3.56
C LEU A 118 7.82 13.09 3.19
N HIS A 119 8.72 12.24 3.68
CA HIS A 119 10.12 12.33 3.27
C HIS A 119 10.33 11.88 1.81
N SER A 120 11.46 12.25 1.24
CA SER A 120 11.75 12.08 -0.20
C SER A 120 11.68 10.60 -0.67
N GLY A 121 11.85 9.63 0.21
CA GLY A 121 11.68 8.21 -0.10
C GLY A 121 10.27 7.85 -0.57
N TYR A 122 9.26 8.61 -0.15
CA TYR A 122 7.87 8.46 -0.59
C TYR A 122 7.50 9.28 -1.82
N GLY A 123 8.42 10.07 -2.37
CA GLY A 123 8.16 10.96 -3.51
C GLY A 123 7.52 10.26 -4.71
N PRO A 124 8.06 9.12 -5.19
CA PRO A 124 7.44 8.36 -6.29
C PRO A 124 6.02 7.88 -5.98
N ALA A 125 5.76 7.42 -4.76
CA ALA A 125 4.43 6.98 -4.33
C ALA A 125 3.46 8.16 -4.28
N GLN A 126 3.86 9.30 -3.72
CA GLN A 126 3.06 10.54 -3.68
C GLN A 126 2.61 10.93 -5.10
N ARG A 127 3.53 10.94 -6.07
CA ARG A 127 3.20 11.26 -7.47
C ARG A 127 2.23 10.27 -8.08
N LEU A 128 2.43 8.98 -7.84
CA LEU A 128 1.57 7.93 -8.36
C LEU A 128 0.14 8.06 -7.83
N TYR A 129 -0.03 8.30 -6.53
CA TYR A 129 -1.35 8.47 -5.92
C TYR A 129 -2.08 9.68 -6.50
N VAL A 130 -1.42 10.83 -6.60
CA VAL A 130 -2.01 12.03 -7.21
C VAL A 130 -2.42 11.78 -8.67
N LYS A 131 -1.58 11.14 -9.47
CA LYS A 131 -1.90 10.78 -10.85
C LYS A 131 -3.09 9.85 -10.98
N ARG A 132 -3.32 8.98 -9.98
CA ARG A 132 -4.47 8.08 -9.94
C ARG A 132 -5.75 8.72 -9.39
N GLY A 133 -5.71 9.98 -8.99
CA GLY A 133 -6.86 10.74 -8.52
C GLY A 133 -7.08 10.70 -7.01
N TYR A 134 -6.10 10.26 -6.23
CA TYR A 134 -6.14 10.43 -4.77
C TYR A 134 -5.91 11.88 -4.40
N ILE A 135 -6.70 12.39 -3.47
CA ILE A 135 -6.62 13.76 -2.97
C ILE A 135 -6.41 13.76 -1.44
N PRO A 136 -5.68 14.73 -0.88
CA PRO A 136 -5.58 14.89 0.56
C PRO A 136 -6.96 15.02 1.20
N ASP A 137 -7.14 14.42 2.37
CA ASP A 137 -8.43 14.43 3.07
C ASP A 137 -8.80 15.79 3.70
N GLY A 138 -7.86 16.71 3.79
CA GLY A 138 -8.05 18.04 4.35
C GLY A 138 -7.79 18.14 5.87
N SER A 139 -7.47 17.05 6.54
CA SER A 139 -7.15 17.07 7.99
C SER A 139 -5.72 17.56 8.30
N GLY A 140 -4.89 17.75 7.29
CA GLY A 140 -3.50 18.14 7.45
C GLY A 140 -2.59 16.95 7.78
N ILE A 141 -1.45 17.26 8.38
CA ILE A 141 -0.40 16.28 8.67
C ILE A 141 -0.67 15.57 10.00
N TRP A 142 -0.44 14.27 10.02
CA TRP A 142 -0.50 13.44 11.20
C TRP A 142 0.91 12.97 11.59
N PHE A 143 1.17 12.89 12.89
CA PHE A 143 2.42 12.38 13.44
C PHE A 143 2.12 11.43 14.60
N ARG A 144 2.65 10.20 14.52
CA ARG A 144 2.38 9.13 15.50
C ARG A 144 0.88 8.92 15.74
N ASP A 145 0.15 8.81 14.64
CA ASP A 145 -1.30 8.55 14.60
C ASP A 145 -2.16 9.63 15.30
N ARG A 146 -1.67 10.88 15.32
CA ARG A 146 -2.40 12.05 15.85
C ARG A 146 -2.25 13.24 14.93
N PRO A 147 -3.28 14.08 14.78
CA PRO A 147 -3.13 15.35 14.08
C PRO A 147 -1.97 16.15 14.68
N LEU A 148 -1.05 16.61 13.82
CA LEU A 148 0.06 17.48 14.23
C LEU A 148 -0.43 18.92 14.22
N ALA A 149 -0.37 19.59 15.37
CA ALA A 149 -0.74 21.00 15.46
C ALA A 149 0.19 21.86 14.57
N PRO A 150 -0.33 22.93 13.94
CA PRO A 150 0.49 23.86 13.18
C PRO A 150 1.68 24.39 14.01
N TYR A 151 2.84 24.50 13.36
CA TYR A 151 4.09 24.97 13.98
C TYR A 151 4.70 24.06 15.06
N SER A 152 4.13 22.86 15.27
CA SER A 152 4.71 21.88 16.19
C SER A 152 5.95 21.23 15.57
N SER A 153 6.92 20.89 16.42
CA SER A 153 8.10 20.14 16.02
C SER A 153 7.76 18.67 15.79
N CYS A 154 8.40 18.06 14.80
CA CYS A 154 8.28 16.64 14.52
C CYS A 154 9.55 16.14 13.82
N GLU A 155 9.65 14.82 13.63
CA GLU A 155 10.67 14.21 12.79
C GLU A 155 10.10 13.87 11.41
N ASN A 156 10.88 14.08 10.36
CA ASN A 156 10.51 13.70 9.00
C ASN A 156 10.85 12.20 8.76
N ASN A 157 10.15 11.34 9.45
CA ASN A 157 10.28 9.89 9.41
C ASN A 157 8.97 9.22 8.95
N ASP A 158 8.87 7.91 9.08
CA ASP A 158 7.70 7.13 8.62
C ASP A 158 6.43 7.38 9.46
N ASP A 159 6.57 8.01 10.64
CA ASP A 159 5.43 8.38 11.47
C ASP A 159 4.74 9.69 11.04
N LEU A 160 5.38 10.45 10.13
CA LEU A 160 4.83 11.69 9.56
C LEU A 160 4.05 11.36 8.29
N VAL A 161 2.73 11.53 8.33
CA VAL A 161 1.82 10.99 7.33
C VAL A 161 0.81 12.02 6.85
N LEU A 162 0.55 12.03 5.55
CA LEU A 162 -0.57 12.72 4.92
C LEU A 162 -1.58 11.66 4.41
N TYR A 163 -2.86 11.84 4.75
CA TYR A 163 -3.91 10.92 4.36
C TYR A 163 -4.64 11.39 3.11
N PHE A 164 -4.94 10.44 2.24
CA PHE A 164 -5.63 10.65 0.97
C PHE A 164 -6.87 9.78 0.88
N SER A 165 -7.81 10.24 0.08
CA SER A 165 -8.96 9.43 -0.33
C SER A 165 -9.21 9.55 -1.83
N LYS A 166 -9.91 8.56 -2.37
CA LYS A 166 -10.36 8.54 -3.75
C LYS A 166 -11.76 7.94 -3.80
N ARG A 167 -12.68 8.61 -4.55
CA ARG A 167 -13.93 7.99 -4.92
C ARG A 167 -13.71 7.09 -6.12
N LEU A 168 -14.06 5.84 -5.98
CA LEU A 168 -14.09 4.86 -7.06
C LEU A 168 -15.37 5.02 -7.88
N ASN A 169 -15.33 4.64 -9.13
CA ASN A 169 -16.46 4.71 -10.06
C ASN A 169 -16.71 3.38 -10.77
N ASN A 170 -17.80 3.29 -11.52
CA ASN A 170 -18.22 2.06 -12.19
C ASN A 170 -17.26 1.57 -13.29
N ASP A 171 -16.25 2.34 -13.69
CA ASP A 171 -15.25 1.95 -14.68
C ASP A 171 -14.27 0.88 -14.14
N MET A 172 -14.47 0.47 -12.89
CA MET A 172 -13.65 -0.53 -12.19
C MET A 172 -14.08 -1.99 -12.43
N GLN A 173 -15.05 -2.24 -13.33
CA GLN A 173 -15.52 -3.60 -13.67
C GLN A 173 -14.64 -4.29 -14.70
#